data_9604f8bc484afbc4aabcc2e261af50af
#
_entry.id   9604f8bc484afbc4aabcc2e261af50af
#
_cell.length_a   1.000
_cell.length_b   1.000
_cell.length_c   1.000
_cell.angle_alpha   90.00
_cell.angle_beta   90.00
_cell.angle_gamma   90.00
#
_symmetry.space_group_name_H-M   'P 1'
#
loop_
_entity.id
_entity.type
_entity.pdbx_description
1 polymer ?
#
loop_
_entity_poly.entity_id
_entity_poly.type
_entity_poly.pdbx_seq_one_letter_code
_entity_poly.pdbx_strand_id
1 'polypeptide(L)'
;MALEYPDDLKYLDSHEYVRLDGEIATIGISAFALDQLGDIVFLELSELGDALEPGESCGTIESVKAVEDLYPPVEGTVIDRNEDVIESPETITEDPYGEGWLLKVRLTNPDDELEDTLTSDEYRAMVEGEDD
;
A
#
# COMPACT_ATOMS: atom_id res chain seq x y z
N MET A 1 5.42 -16.44 13.88
CA MET A 1 4.75 -15.23 14.37
C MET A 1 3.74 -14.78 13.33
N ALA A 2 2.52 -14.52 13.75
CA ALA A 2 1.47 -14.12 12.82
C ALA A 2 1.63 -12.65 12.42
N LEU A 3 1.44 -12.38 11.14
CA LEU A 3 1.43 -11.01 10.64
C LEU A 3 0.08 -10.37 10.95
N GLU A 4 0.08 -9.05 11.09
CA GLU A 4 -1.14 -8.32 11.38
C GLU A 4 -1.77 -7.76 10.10
N TYR A 5 -3.10 -7.79 10.07
CA TYR A 5 -3.87 -7.22 8.96
C TYR A 5 -5.02 -6.41 9.58
N PRO A 6 -4.79 -5.11 9.85
CA PRO A 6 -5.79 -4.29 10.55
C PRO A 6 -7.16 -4.31 9.87
N ASP A 7 -8.21 -4.38 10.69
CA ASP A 7 -9.59 -4.49 10.23
C ASP A 7 -10.13 -3.19 9.62
N ASP A 8 -9.51 -2.07 9.92
CA ASP A 8 -9.96 -0.77 9.42
C ASP A 8 -9.39 -0.45 8.04
N LEU A 9 -8.64 -1.38 7.45
CA LEU A 9 -8.04 -1.20 6.14
C LEU A 9 -8.73 -2.06 5.09
N LYS A 10 -8.58 -1.64 3.83
CA LYS A 10 -8.91 -2.47 2.68
C LYS A 10 -7.63 -2.84 1.95
N TYR A 11 -7.64 -3.94 1.25
CA TYR A 11 -6.42 -4.50 0.64
C TYR A 11 -6.65 -4.85 -0.82
N LEU A 12 -5.58 -4.75 -1.62
CA LEU A 12 -5.59 -5.27 -2.98
C LEU A 12 -4.96 -6.66 -2.99
N ASP A 13 -5.30 -7.46 -4.00
CA ASP A 13 -4.65 -8.75 -4.17
C ASP A 13 -3.17 -8.62 -4.55
N SER A 14 -2.75 -7.43 -4.97
CA SER A 14 -1.35 -7.10 -5.20
C SER A 14 -0.64 -6.60 -3.94
N HIS A 15 -1.34 -6.64 -2.78
CA HIS A 15 -0.79 -6.43 -1.43
C HIS A 15 -0.66 -4.98 -0.98
N GLU A 16 -1.17 -4.01 -1.73
CA GLU A 16 -1.28 -2.65 -1.23
C GLU A 16 -2.49 -2.55 -0.30
N TYR A 17 -2.42 -1.66 0.67
CA TYR A 17 -3.57 -1.37 1.53
C TYR A 17 -4.00 0.08 1.37
N VAL A 18 -5.22 0.36 1.78
CA VAL A 18 -5.73 1.72 1.82
C VAL A 18 -6.48 1.96 3.12
N ARG A 19 -6.22 3.11 3.73
CA ARG A 19 -6.98 3.59 4.89
C ARG A 19 -7.75 4.82 4.45
N LEU A 20 -9.06 4.77 4.59
CA LEU A 20 -9.92 5.90 4.20
C LEU A 20 -10.21 6.80 5.39
N ASP A 21 -10.09 8.11 5.18
CA ASP A 21 -10.38 9.11 6.18
C ASP A 21 -11.04 10.30 5.47
N GLY A 22 -12.37 10.25 5.35
CA GLY A 22 -13.10 11.25 4.59
C GLY A 22 -12.71 11.22 3.11
N GLU A 23 -12.22 12.33 2.63
CA GLU A 23 -11.80 12.47 1.22
C GLU A 23 -10.37 12.01 0.97
N ILE A 24 -9.65 11.65 2.03
CA ILE A 24 -8.23 11.31 1.93
C ILE A 24 -8.05 9.80 2.10
N ALA A 25 -7.25 9.22 1.23
CA ALA A 25 -6.86 7.82 1.33
C ALA A 25 -5.36 7.74 1.58
N THR A 26 -4.95 6.93 2.57
CA THR A 26 -3.54 6.65 2.84
C THR A 26 -3.23 5.27 2.29
N ILE A 27 -2.21 5.17 1.46
CA ILE A 27 -1.83 3.94 0.76
C ILE A 27 -0.49 3.44 1.27
N GLY A 28 -0.37 2.12 1.42
CA GLY A 28 0.88 1.50 1.82
C GLY A 28 0.93 0.05 1.37
N ILE A 29 1.88 -0.70 1.93
CA ILE A 29 2.14 -2.11 1.58
C ILE A 29 1.86 -2.97 2.80
N SER A 30 1.20 -4.11 2.60
CA SER A 30 0.86 -5.00 3.69
C SER A 30 2.10 -5.69 4.29
N ALA A 31 1.96 -6.14 5.53
CA ALA A 31 3.03 -6.88 6.21
C ALA A 31 3.39 -8.17 5.46
N PHE A 32 2.41 -8.81 4.82
CA PHE A 32 2.66 -10.02 4.06
C PHE A 32 3.64 -9.77 2.91
N ALA A 33 3.41 -8.71 2.12
CA ALA A 33 4.28 -8.39 1.00
C ALA A 33 5.70 -8.08 1.48
N LEU A 34 5.81 -7.33 2.57
CA LEU A 34 7.12 -6.99 3.12
C LEU A 34 7.87 -8.21 3.62
N ASP A 35 7.15 -9.16 4.23
CA ASP A 35 7.74 -10.42 4.67
C ASP A 35 8.28 -11.23 3.48
N GLN A 36 7.55 -11.23 2.37
CA GLN A 36 7.96 -11.93 1.16
C GLN A 36 9.15 -11.28 0.47
N LEU A 37 9.20 -9.94 0.50
CA LEU A 37 10.27 -9.19 -0.16
C LEU A 37 11.59 -9.20 0.62
N GLY A 38 11.51 -9.24 1.95
CA GLY A 38 12.69 -9.12 2.79
C GLY A 38 13.10 -7.67 2.93
N ASP A 39 14.41 -7.40 2.98
CA ASP A 39 14.89 -6.04 3.19
C ASP A 39 14.59 -5.14 1.98
N ILE A 40 13.97 -4.00 2.26
CA ILE A 40 13.65 -3.02 1.23
C ILE A 40 14.84 -2.09 1.08
N VAL A 41 15.34 -1.95 -0.16
CA VAL A 41 16.55 -1.19 -0.43
C VAL A 41 16.32 0.08 -1.22
N PHE A 42 15.16 0.20 -1.90
CA PHE A 42 14.87 1.38 -2.69
C PHE A 42 13.36 1.53 -2.85
N LEU A 43 12.89 2.76 -2.87
CA LEU A 43 11.48 3.08 -3.04
C LEU A 43 11.35 4.31 -3.91
N GLU A 44 10.52 4.20 -4.96
CA GLU A 44 10.20 5.33 -5.82
C GLU A 44 8.69 5.50 -5.83
N LEU A 45 8.21 6.72 -5.63
CA LEU A 45 6.79 7.02 -5.52
C LEU A 45 6.41 8.14 -6.47
N SER A 46 5.13 8.17 -6.86
CA SER A 46 4.57 9.27 -7.63
C SER A 46 4.79 10.59 -6.90
N GLU A 47 4.83 11.68 -7.66
CA GLU A 47 5.08 13.01 -7.10
C GLU A 47 3.79 13.69 -6.68
N LEU A 48 3.92 14.72 -5.86
CA LEU A 48 2.78 15.54 -5.46
C LEU A 48 2.11 16.11 -6.70
N GLY A 49 0.78 16.04 -6.72
CA GLY A 49 0.00 16.52 -7.83
C GLY A 49 -0.25 15.50 -8.93
N ASP A 50 0.41 14.35 -8.88
CA ASP A 50 0.18 13.29 -9.87
C ASP A 50 -1.21 12.68 -9.68
N ALA A 51 -1.86 12.38 -10.80
CA ALA A 51 -3.14 11.68 -10.78
C ALA A 51 -2.89 10.18 -10.73
N LEU A 52 -3.61 9.48 -9.87
CA LEU A 52 -3.51 8.03 -9.74
C LEU A 52 -4.78 7.37 -10.24
N GLU A 53 -4.62 6.23 -10.91
CA GLU A 53 -5.73 5.41 -11.37
C GLU A 53 -5.44 3.95 -11.05
N PRO A 54 -6.45 3.19 -10.57
CA PRO A 54 -6.26 1.76 -10.35
C PRO A 54 -5.82 1.06 -11.63
N GLY A 55 -4.85 0.17 -11.51
CA GLY A 55 -4.30 -0.54 -12.66
C GLY A 55 -3.08 0.12 -13.26
N GLU A 56 -2.78 1.36 -12.91
CA GLU A 56 -1.57 2.05 -13.35
C GLU A 56 -0.60 2.20 -12.18
N SER A 57 0.68 1.96 -12.42
CA SER A 57 1.68 2.01 -11.36
C SER A 57 1.80 3.40 -10.73
N CYS A 58 1.86 3.44 -9.40
CA CYS A 58 2.08 4.68 -8.67
C CYS A 58 3.45 4.70 -8.00
N GLY A 59 4.30 3.75 -8.33
CA GLY A 59 5.64 3.69 -7.78
C GLY A 59 6.25 2.33 -7.93
N THR A 60 7.44 2.17 -7.37
CA THR A 60 8.20 0.92 -7.42
C THR A 60 8.86 0.69 -6.08
N ILE A 61 8.82 -0.56 -5.61
CA ILE A 61 9.52 -0.96 -4.40
C ILE A 61 10.54 -2.02 -4.77
N GLU A 62 11.78 -1.82 -4.33
CA GLU A 62 12.87 -2.75 -4.63
C GLU A 62 13.42 -3.33 -3.34
N SER A 63 13.54 -4.64 -3.33
CA SER A 63 14.13 -5.38 -2.22
C SER A 63 15.38 -6.07 -2.68
N VAL A 64 16.04 -6.75 -1.77
CA VAL A 64 17.21 -7.57 -2.11
C VAL A 64 16.85 -8.76 -3.01
N LYS A 65 15.56 -9.11 -3.09
CA LYS A 65 15.08 -10.26 -3.86
C LYS A 65 14.41 -9.88 -5.18
N ALA A 66 13.72 -8.74 -5.24
CA ALA A 66 12.84 -8.45 -6.36
C ALA A 66 12.55 -6.97 -6.49
N VAL A 67 12.02 -6.58 -7.65
CA VAL A 67 11.49 -5.25 -7.91
C VAL A 67 10.02 -5.42 -8.26
N GLU A 68 9.15 -4.67 -7.57
CA GLU A 68 7.71 -4.77 -7.76
C GLU A 68 7.11 -3.39 -8.02
N ASP A 69 6.14 -3.33 -8.94
CA ASP A 69 5.38 -2.11 -9.16
C ASP A 69 4.29 -1.98 -8.10
N LEU A 70 4.01 -0.74 -7.71
CA LEU A 70 2.95 -0.43 -6.76
C LEU A 70 1.73 0.10 -7.51
N TYR A 71 0.55 -0.36 -7.09
CA TYR A 71 -0.71 0.04 -7.73
C TYR A 71 -1.63 0.68 -6.70
N PRO A 72 -2.25 1.83 -7.04
CA PRO A 72 -3.15 2.47 -6.10
C PRO A 72 -4.49 1.75 -6.07
N PRO A 73 -5.07 1.54 -4.88
CA PRO A 73 -6.41 0.97 -4.78
C PRO A 73 -7.52 1.98 -5.06
N VAL A 74 -7.17 3.24 -5.27
CA VAL A 74 -8.14 4.33 -5.43
C VAL A 74 -7.72 5.25 -6.56
N GLU A 75 -8.69 6.02 -7.08
CA GLU A 75 -8.43 7.08 -8.04
C GLU A 75 -8.38 8.42 -7.30
N GLY A 76 -7.38 9.24 -7.60
CA GLY A 76 -7.27 10.54 -6.96
C GLY A 76 -5.97 11.23 -7.30
N THR A 77 -5.68 12.28 -6.54
CA THR A 77 -4.48 13.10 -6.73
C THR A 77 -3.58 13.00 -5.51
N VAL A 78 -2.29 12.80 -5.73
CA VAL A 78 -1.31 12.69 -4.65
C VAL A 78 -1.19 14.06 -3.96
N ILE A 79 -1.50 14.10 -2.66
CA ILE A 79 -1.40 15.33 -1.87
C ILE A 79 -0.26 15.28 -0.87
N ASP A 80 0.27 14.09 -0.61
CA ASP A 80 1.42 13.93 0.28
C ASP A 80 2.11 12.62 -0.04
N ARG A 81 3.41 12.57 0.20
CA ARG A 81 4.15 11.33 0.09
C ARG A 81 5.13 11.26 1.25
N ASN A 82 5.45 10.06 1.67
CA ASN A 82 6.25 9.85 2.86
C ASN A 82 7.75 9.90 2.50
N GLU A 83 8.33 11.10 2.60
CA GLU A 83 9.74 11.28 2.29
C GLU A 83 10.64 10.48 3.22
N ASP A 84 10.19 10.23 4.44
CA ASP A 84 10.98 9.46 5.41
C ASP A 84 11.21 8.03 4.94
N VAL A 85 10.20 7.39 4.33
CA VAL A 85 10.39 6.02 3.84
C VAL A 85 11.18 5.99 2.54
N ILE A 86 11.15 7.08 1.76
CA ILE A 86 11.98 7.18 0.56
C ILE A 86 13.44 7.26 0.97
N GLU A 87 13.75 8.04 1.99
CA GLU A 87 15.12 8.17 2.50
C GLU A 87 15.58 6.95 3.28
N SER A 88 14.65 6.32 4.03
CA SER A 88 14.96 5.19 4.89
C SER A 88 13.93 4.09 4.66
N PRO A 89 14.06 3.33 3.57
CA PRO A 89 13.06 2.31 3.20
C PRO A 89 12.80 1.26 4.28
N GLU A 90 13.74 1.01 5.16
CA GLU A 90 13.54 0.04 6.25
C GLU A 90 12.44 0.45 7.22
N THR A 91 12.04 1.71 7.24
CA THR A 91 10.93 2.16 8.08
C THR A 91 9.63 1.47 7.69
N ILE A 92 9.47 1.15 6.42
CA ILE A 92 8.27 0.45 5.94
C ILE A 92 8.13 -0.90 6.64
N THR A 93 9.22 -1.64 6.75
CA THR A 93 9.22 -2.96 7.36
C THR A 93 8.99 -2.87 8.86
N GLU A 94 9.47 -1.82 9.51
CA GLU A 94 9.35 -1.67 10.96
C GLU A 94 7.92 -1.36 11.38
N ASP A 95 7.20 -0.56 10.60
CA ASP A 95 5.84 -0.14 10.98
C ASP A 95 4.99 0.10 9.72
N PRO A 96 4.63 -0.97 9.00
CA PRO A 96 3.99 -0.83 7.69
C PRO A 96 2.65 -0.10 7.71
N TYR A 97 1.90 -0.20 8.81
CA TYR A 97 0.57 0.41 8.90
C TYR A 97 0.56 1.76 9.62
N GLY A 98 1.68 2.18 10.17
CA GLY A 98 1.82 3.46 10.83
C GLY A 98 2.78 4.35 10.07
N GLU A 99 4.01 4.47 10.55
CA GLU A 99 4.98 5.37 9.92
C GLU A 99 5.43 4.92 8.54
N GLY A 100 5.16 3.68 8.17
CA GLY A 100 5.52 3.14 6.86
C GLY A 100 4.53 3.43 5.74
N TRP A 101 3.57 4.33 5.93
CA TRP A 101 2.65 4.69 4.86
C TRP A 101 3.45 5.29 3.68
N LEU A 102 2.90 5.17 2.48
CA LEU A 102 3.60 5.59 1.26
C LEU A 102 3.07 6.89 0.67
N LEU A 103 1.77 6.93 0.37
CA LEU A 103 1.14 8.07 -0.30
C LEU A 103 -0.16 8.43 0.38
N LYS A 104 -0.49 9.74 0.35
CA LYS A 104 -1.82 10.21 0.70
C LYS A 104 -2.43 10.82 -0.55
N VAL A 105 -3.67 10.48 -0.80
CA VAL A 105 -4.36 10.80 -2.04
C VAL A 105 -5.69 11.44 -1.73
N ARG A 106 -6.01 12.54 -2.42
CA ARG A 106 -7.36 13.10 -2.34
C ARG A 106 -8.21 12.36 -3.36
N LEU A 107 -9.27 11.71 -2.89
CA LEU A 107 -10.12 10.90 -3.75
C LEU A 107 -10.87 11.74 -4.77
N THR A 108 -10.92 11.26 -6.00
CA THR A 108 -11.69 11.91 -7.07
C THR A 108 -13.18 11.79 -6.77
N ASN A 109 -13.59 10.61 -6.30
CA ASN A 109 -14.99 10.33 -5.95
C ASN A 109 -15.04 9.72 -4.56
N PRO A 110 -15.06 10.55 -3.49
CA PRO A 110 -15.02 10.03 -2.12
C PRO A 110 -16.19 9.11 -1.75
N ASP A 111 -17.31 9.26 -2.44
CA ASP A 111 -18.50 8.47 -2.14
C ASP A 111 -18.54 7.14 -2.89
N ASP A 112 -17.64 6.92 -3.84
CA ASP A 112 -17.58 5.67 -4.57
C ASP A 112 -17.06 4.56 -3.69
N GLU A 113 -17.63 3.37 -3.85
CA GLU A 113 -17.13 2.20 -3.15
C GLU A 113 -15.85 1.72 -3.81
N LEU A 114 -14.97 1.16 -2.99
CA LEU A 114 -13.75 0.54 -3.48
C LEU A 114 -14.09 -0.83 -4.03
N GLU A 115 -14.10 -0.97 -5.36
CA GLU A 115 -14.55 -2.21 -5.99
C GLU A 115 -13.53 -3.31 -5.87
N ASP A 116 -12.46 -3.37 -6.28
CA ASP A 116 -11.55 -4.51 -6.33
C ASP A 116 -10.72 -4.70 -5.06
N THR A 117 -11.25 -4.24 -3.92
CA THR A 117 -10.53 -4.37 -2.65
C THR A 117 -11.09 -5.51 -1.81
N LEU A 118 -10.26 -5.96 -0.87
CA LEU A 118 -10.60 -7.05 0.04
C LEU A 118 -10.66 -6.50 1.46
N THR A 119 -11.53 -7.10 2.28
CA THR A 119 -11.51 -6.84 3.71
C THR A 119 -10.28 -7.52 4.32
N SER A 120 -9.97 -7.21 5.58
CA SER A 120 -8.84 -7.87 6.25
C SER A 120 -9.03 -9.37 6.33
N ASP A 121 -10.26 -9.83 6.56
CA ASP A 121 -10.54 -11.28 6.63
C ASP A 121 -10.38 -11.94 5.27
N GLU A 122 -10.87 -11.29 4.21
CA GLU A 122 -10.72 -11.81 2.85
C GLU A 122 -9.26 -11.85 2.43
N TYR A 123 -8.53 -10.80 2.76
CA TYR A 123 -7.12 -10.74 2.41
C TYR A 123 -6.32 -11.79 3.19
N ARG A 124 -6.60 -11.93 4.47
CA ARG A 124 -5.93 -12.94 5.30
C ARG A 124 -6.18 -14.35 4.76
N ALA A 125 -7.43 -14.63 4.37
CA ALA A 125 -7.76 -15.94 3.80
C ALA A 125 -6.96 -16.19 2.51
N MET A 126 -6.80 -15.16 1.69
CA MET A 126 -6.08 -15.28 0.44
C MET A 126 -4.59 -15.59 0.68
N VAL A 127 -3.92 -14.82 1.55
CA VAL A 127 -2.49 -14.97 1.75
C VAL A 127 -2.13 -16.19 2.60
N GLU A 128 -2.97 -16.54 3.56
CA GLU A 128 -2.73 -17.74 4.39
C GLU A 128 -3.09 -19.00 3.62
N GLY A 129 -4.08 -18.93 2.76
CA GLY A 129 -4.44 -20.04 1.90
C GLY A 129 -3.36 -20.42 0.91
N GLU A 130 -2.56 -19.47 0.49
CA GLU A 130 -1.46 -19.71 -0.45
C GLU A 130 -0.33 -20.54 0.18
N ASP A 131 -0.26 -20.56 1.49
CA ASP A 131 0.78 -21.30 2.19
C ASP A 131 0.48 -22.78 2.35
N ASP A 132 -0.69 -23.22 1.94
CA ASP A 132 -1.10 -24.63 2.05
C ASP A 132 -0.63 -25.47 0.88
#